data_b07989dbf6bffa5fc6b0616c6fa70344
#
_entry.id   b07989dbf6bffa5fc6b0616c6fa70344
#
_cell.length_a   1.000
_cell.length_b   1.000
_cell.length_c   1.000
_cell.angle_alpha   90.00
_cell.angle_beta   90.00
_cell.angle_gamma   90.00
#
_symmetry.space_group_name_H-M   'P 1'
#
loop_
_entity.id
_entity.type
_entity.pdbx_description
1 polymer ?
#
loop_
_entity_poly.entity_id
_entity_poly.type
_entity_poly.pdbx_seq_one_letter_code
_entity_poly.pdbx_strand_id
1 'polypeptide(L)'
;SDIENSILENNLFGVDINEESVEITKLSLWLRTAQPNRKLNSLSSNIKCGNSLIDKLIEGVENYFKWEEEFPKVFENGGFDVVIGNPPYVFTRGNIHFKKMNEFIWENYNHNKGKLNLYSVFLELSLSKLLRNNGRLGFITPETFIRTSTYQVIRKYIINNFNIVNLQIFGMKVFENVIAE
;
A
#
# COMPACT_ATOMS: atom_id res chain seq x y z
N SER A 1 8.73 -2.51 26.01
CA SER A 1 8.37 -3.80 26.64
C SER A 1 8.61 -4.94 25.65
N ASP A 2 8.66 -6.19 26.10
CA ASP A 2 8.83 -7.35 25.21
C ASP A 2 7.69 -7.47 24.19
N ILE A 3 6.51 -6.99 24.56
CA ILE A 3 5.32 -6.95 23.69
C ILE A 3 5.54 -6.02 22.48
N GLU A 4 6.05 -4.80 22.71
CA GLU A 4 6.27 -3.84 21.63
C GLU A 4 7.29 -4.36 20.60
N ASN A 5 8.35 -5.00 21.07
CA ASN A 5 9.32 -5.61 20.18
C ASN A 5 8.74 -6.81 19.42
N SER A 6 7.97 -7.66 20.10
CA SER A 6 7.29 -8.77 19.45
C SER A 6 6.34 -8.28 18.34
N ILE A 7 5.64 -7.17 18.57
CA ILE A 7 4.78 -6.54 17.54
C ILE A 7 5.62 -6.07 16.36
N LEU A 8 6.72 -5.36 16.61
CA LEU A 8 7.58 -4.86 15.53
C LEU A 8 8.21 -5.97 14.71
N GLU A 9 8.62 -7.06 15.35
CA GLU A 9 9.30 -8.16 14.68
C GLU A 9 8.36 -9.10 13.93
N ASN A 10 7.12 -9.26 14.41
CA ASN A 10 6.25 -10.33 13.93
C ASN A 10 4.94 -9.83 13.30
N ASN A 11 4.54 -8.59 13.57
CA ASN A 11 3.20 -8.11 13.19
C ASN A 11 3.21 -6.86 12.32
N LEU A 12 4.32 -6.12 12.27
CA LEU A 12 4.42 -4.88 11.51
C LEU A 12 5.28 -5.08 10.26
N PHE A 13 4.67 -4.84 9.10
CA PHE A 13 5.30 -4.93 7.79
C PHE A 13 5.09 -3.64 7.02
N GLY A 14 6.06 -3.24 6.21
CA GLY A 14 5.96 -2.02 5.41
C GLY A 14 6.77 -2.12 4.12
N VAL A 15 6.26 -1.48 3.08
CA VAL A 15 6.94 -1.36 1.79
C VAL A 15 6.84 0.08 1.32
N ASP A 16 7.97 0.65 0.94
CA ASP A 16 8.04 1.95 0.28
C ASP A 16 8.96 1.86 -0.94
N ILE A 17 8.69 2.67 -1.96
CA ILE A 17 9.52 2.72 -3.16
C ILE A 17 10.84 3.46 -2.94
N ASN A 18 10.89 4.33 -1.94
CA ASN A 18 12.03 5.15 -1.61
C ASN A 18 12.88 4.52 -0.50
N GLU A 19 14.13 4.20 -0.80
CA GLU A 19 15.05 3.55 0.12
C GLU A 19 15.34 4.41 1.36
N GLU A 20 15.49 5.73 1.20
CA GLU A 20 15.71 6.64 2.32
C GLU A 20 14.52 6.64 3.29
N SER A 21 13.29 6.62 2.76
CA SER A 21 12.05 6.50 3.56
C SER A 21 12.02 5.21 4.35
N VAL A 22 12.45 4.11 3.76
CA VAL A 22 12.57 2.80 4.42
C VAL A 22 13.56 2.87 5.60
N GLU A 23 14.73 3.46 5.39
CA GLU A 23 15.75 3.57 6.45
C GLU A 23 15.31 4.52 7.58
N ILE A 24 14.68 5.65 7.25
CA ILE A 24 14.09 6.57 8.24
C ILE A 24 13.00 5.87 9.05
N THR A 25 12.17 5.08 8.39
CA THR A 25 11.11 4.31 9.06
C THR A 25 11.68 3.29 10.04
N LYS A 26 12.67 2.51 9.63
CA LYS A 26 13.38 1.57 10.52
C LYS A 26 13.97 2.27 11.73
N LEU A 27 14.68 3.40 11.50
CA LEU A 27 15.26 4.18 12.57
C LEU A 27 14.20 4.73 13.53
N SER A 28 13.10 5.25 13.03
CA SER A 28 12.00 5.80 13.82
C SER A 28 11.35 4.73 14.71
N LEU A 29 11.15 3.52 14.17
CA LEU A 29 10.61 2.39 14.91
C LEU A 29 11.60 1.91 16.01
N TRP A 30 12.89 1.88 15.71
CA TRP A 30 13.91 1.55 16.70
C TRP A 30 13.96 2.56 17.85
N LEU A 31 13.96 3.85 17.54
CA LEU A 31 13.97 4.91 18.55
C LEU A 31 12.75 4.82 19.48
N ARG A 32 11.60 4.44 18.94
CA ARG A 32 10.37 4.29 19.74
C ARG A 32 10.46 3.12 20.73
N THR A 33 11.21 2.07 20.41
CA THR A 33 11.34 0.86 21.23
C THR A 33 12.69 0.72 21.90
N ALA A 34 13.58 1.71 21.74
CA ALA A 34 14.92 1.70 22.32
C ALA A 34 14.86 1.65 23.85
N GLN A 35 15.60 0.72 24.44
CA GLN A 35 15.78 0.60 25.88
C GLN A 35 17.27 0.50 26.20
N PRO A 36 17.73 1.04 27.35
CA PRO A 36 19.12 0.89 27.78
C PRO A 36 19.54 -0.58 27.81
N ASN A 37 20.74 -0.86 27.32
CA ASN A 37 21.34 -2.20 27.29
C ASN A 37 20.64 -3.27 26.45
N ARG A 38 19.74 -2.88 25.54
CA ARG A 38 19.09 -3.81 24.62
C ARG A 38 19.67 -3.70 23.21
N LYS A 39 19.94 -4.86 22.60
CA LYS A 39 20.34 -4.92 21.19
C LYS A 39 19.16 -4.54 20.30
N LEU A 40 19.39 -3.62 19.38
CA LEU A 40 18.40 -3.26 18.35
C LEU A 40 18.22 -4.44 17.39
N ASN A 41 16.99 -4.85 17.16
CA ASN A 41 16.69 -5.90 16.21
C ASN A 41 16.65 -5.35 14.78
N SER A 42 17.07 -6.16 13.83
CA SER A 42 16.98 -5.77 12.42
C SER A 42 15.53 -5.82 11.95
N LEU A 43 14.99 -4.70 11.49
CA LEU A 43 13.68 -4.62 10.84
C LEU A 43 13.76 -4.83 9.32
N SER A 44 14.91 -5.26 8.80
CA SER A 44 15.12 -5.41 7.36
C SER A 44 14.28 -6.52 6.71
N SER A 45 13.82 -7.48 7.50
CA SER A 45 12.87 -8.50 7.04
C SER A 45 11.44 -8.00 6.91
N ASN A 46 11.10 -6.93 7.62
CA ASN A 46 9.71 -6.45 7.76
C ASN A 46 9.46 -5.14 7.01
N ILE A 47 10.47 -4.24 6.99
CA ILE A 47 10.37 -2.95 6.30
C ILE A 47 11.29 -3.00 5.09
N LYS A 48 10.70 -3.01 3.90
CA LYS A 48 11.41 -3.29 2.65
C LYS A 48 11.23 -2.19 1.62
N CYS A 49 12.22 -2.07 0.73
CA CYS A 49 12.17 -1.15 -0.40
C CYS A 49 11.66 -1.89 -1.65
N GLY A 50 10.69 -1.30 -2.36
CA GLY A 50 10.22 -1.83 -3.63
C GLY A 50 8.96 -1.18 -4.16
N ASN A 51 8.70 -1.39 -5.44
CA ASN A 51 7.49 -0.94 -6.10
C ASN A 51 6.34 -1.92 -5.84
N SER A 52 5.50 -1.61 -4.87
CA SER A 52 4.38 -2.44 -4.41
C SER A 52 3.41 -2.89 -5.51
N LEU A 53 3.33 -2.13 -6.62
CA LEU A 53 2.36 -2.38 -7.70
C LEU A 53 2.89 -3.30 -8.80
N ILE A 54 4.19 -3.55 -8.84
CA ILE A 54 4.87 -4.29 -9.92
C ILE A 54 5.54 -5.53 -9.33
N ASP A 55 5.12 -6.70 -9.77
CA ASP A 55 5.59 -8.00 -9.24
C ASP A 55 6.57 -8.72 -10.18
N LYS A 56 6.96 -8.12 -11.30
CA LYS A 56 7.93 -8.68 -12.24
C LYS A 56 8.87 -7.61 -12.80
N LEU A 57 10.03 -8.06 -13.26
CA LEU A 57 10.98 -7.18 -13.94
C LEU A 57 10.36 -6.60 -15.22
N ILE A 58 10.36 -5.28 -15.33
CA ILE A 58 9.93 -4.53 -16.50
C ILE A 58 11.07 -3.57 -16.89
N GLU A 59 11.48 -3.59 -18.14
CA GLU A 59 12.53 -2.71 -18.62
C GLU A 59 12.19 -1.23 -18.38
N GLY A 60 13.05 -0.50 -17.67
CA GLY A 60 12.86 0.90 -17.30
C GLY A 60 11.89 1.12 -16.11
N VAL A 61 11.50 0.06 -15.42
CA VAL A 61 10.83 0.14 -14.12
C VAL A 61 11.69 -0.58 -13.10
N GLU A 62 12.25 0.18 -12.19
CA GLU A 62 13.14 -0.34 -11.15
C GLU A 62 12.35 -0.88 -9.95
N ASN A 63 13.02 -1.73 -9.16
CA ASN A 63 12.58 -2.16 -7.83
C ASN A 63 11.20 -2.85 -7.80
N TYR A 64 10.93 -3.79 -8.74
CA TYR A 64 9.75 -4.64 -8.63
C TYR A 64 9.70 -5.35 -7.26
N PHE A 65 8.50 -5.66 -6.79
CA PHE A 65 8.30 -6.24 -5.46
C PHE A 65 7.30 -7.38 -5.50
N LYS A 66 7.76 -8.57 -5.21
CA LYS A 66 6.92 -9.77 -5.14
C LYS A 66 6.51 -10.04 -3.70
N TRP A 67 5.33 -9.66 -3.35
CA TRP A 67 4.81 -9.73 -1.98
C TRP A 67 4.93 -11.13 -1.35
N GLU A 68 4.61 -12.18 -2.10
CA GLU A 68 4.65 -13.56 -1.63
C GLU A 68 6.09 -14.06 -1.38
N GLU A 69 7.04 -13.63 -2.21
CA GLU A 69 8.46 -13.98 -2.05
C GLU A 69 9.10 -13.19 -0.91
N GLU A 70 8.69 -11.94 -0.75
CA GLU A 70 9.25 -11.03 0.25
C GLU A 70 8.69 -11.27 1.67
N PHE A 71 7.44 -11.73 1.78
CA PHE A 71 6.77 -12.02 3.05
C PHE A 71 6.13 -13.43 3.06
N PRO A 72 6.89 -14.50 2.82
CA PRO A 72 6.34 -15.84 2.61
C PRO A 72 5.48 -16.32 3.78
N LYS A 73 5.90 -16.07 5.02
CA LYS A 73 5.12 -16.47 6.22
C LYS A 73 3.75 -15.82 6.30
N VAL A 74 3.61 -14.59 5.81
CA VAL A 74 2.32 -13.89 5.78
C VAL A 74 1.40 -14.54 4.78
N PHE A 75 1.91 -14.86 3.58
CA PHE A 75 1.11 -15.44 2.50
C PHE A 75 0.83 -16.93 2.68
N GLU A 76 1.67 -17.67 3.38
CA GLU A 76 1.36 -19.03 3.88
C GLU A 76 0.12 -19.04 4.78
N ASN A 77 -0.14 -17.93 5.50
CA ASN A 77 -1.33 -17.73 6.31
C ASN A 77 -2.48 -17.00 5.57
N GLY A 78 -2.38 -16.89 4.25
CA GLY A 78 -3.41 -16.34 3.37
C GLY A 78 -3.38 -14.83 3.18
N GLY A 79 -2.38 -14.11 3.70
CA GLY A 79 -2.19 -12.68 3.56
C GLY A 79 -2.21 -11.91 4.89
N PHE A 80 -2.28 -10.58 4.79
CA PHE A 80 -2.27 -9.68 5.95
C PHE A 80 -3.63 -9.61 6.63
N ASP A 81 -3.63 -9.51 7.95
CA ASP A 81 -4.84 -9.25 8.77
C ASP A 81 -5.39 -7.85 8.54
N VAL A 82 -4.48 -6.89 8.44
CA VAL A 82 -4.81 -5.48 8.28
C VAL A 82 -3.85 -4.84 7.28
N VAL A 83 -4.39 -4.09 6.33
CA VAL A 83 -3.63 -3.22 5.44
C VAL A 83 -4.09 -1.79 5.69
N ILE A 84 -3.14 -0.89 5.98
CA ILE A 84 -3.42 0.54 6.15
C ILE A 84 -2.51 1.34 5.22
N GLY A 85 -2.98 2.48 4.75
CA GLY A 85 -2.15 3.33 3.91
C GLY A 85 -2.79 4.66 3.54
N ASN A 86 -1.93 5.56 3.11
CA ASN A 86 -2.26 6.78 2.41
C ASN A 86 -1.58 6.73 1.05
N PRO A 87 -2.18 6.05 0.07
CA PRO A 87 -1.56 5.85 -1.25
C PRO A 87 -1.43 7.16 -2.02
N PRO A 88 -0.47 7.29 -2.95
CA PRO A 88 -0.23 8.51 -3.68
C PRO A 88 -1.39 8.89 -4.61
N TYR A 89 -1.79 10.16 -4.63
CA TYR A 89 -2.87 10.71 -5.47
C TYR A 89 -2.32 11.20 -6.81
N VAL A 90 -1.67 10.31 -7.55
CA VAL A 90 -0.96 10.62 -8.80
C VAL A 90 -1.66 10.02 -10.00
N PHE A 91 -1.98 10.85 -10.99
CA PHE A 91 -2.40 10.40 -12.30
C PHE A 91 -1.21 10.00 -13.15
N THR A 92 -1.23 8.81 -13.70
CA THR A 92 -0.12 8.27 -14.50
C THR A 92 -0.25 8.54 -16.00
N ARG A 93 -1.43 8.98 -16.45
CA ARG A 93 -1.71 9.22 -17.87
C ARG A 93 -0.97 10.45 -18.39
N GLY A 94 -0.37 10.31 -19.57
CA GLY A 94 0.35 11.42 -20.26
C GLY A 94 1.80 11.59 -19.80
N ASN A 95 2.25 10.86 -18.81
CA ASN A 95 3.62 10.86 -18.36
C ASN A 95 4.36 9.65 -18.98
N ILE A 96 5.38 9.92 -19.80
CA ILE A 96 6.15 8.89 -20.50
C ILE A 96 6.86 7.92 -19.55
N HIS A 97 7.25 8.40 -18.36
CA HIS A 97 7.90 7.57 -17.35
C HIS A 97 6.99 6.48 -16.78
N PHE A 98 5.68 6.67 -16.84
CA PHE A 98 4.70 5.68 -16.39
C PHE A 98 4.16 4.77 -17.49
N LYS A 99 4.62 4.91 -18.74
CA LYS A 99 4.02 4.16 -19.86
C LYS A 99 4.05 2.65 -19.64
N LYS A 100 5.22 2.08 -19.40
CA LYS A 100 5.38 0.64 -19.17
C LYS A 100 4.68 0.14 -17.90
N MET A 101 4.72 0.95 -16.84
CA MET A 101 3.97 0.67 -15.61
C MET A 101 2.46 0.66 -15.86
N ASN A 102 1.93 1.58 -16.65
CA ASN A 102 0.50 1.62 -17.01
C ASN A 102 0.08 0.40 -17.84
N GLU A 103 0.92 -0.03 -18.79
CA GLU A 103 0.71 -1.24 -19.59
C GLU A 103 0.60 -2.45 -18.65
N PHE A 104 1.54 -2.59 -17.73
CA PHE A 104 1.50 -3.64 -16.70
C PHE A 104 0.24 -3.58 -15.84
N ILE A 105 -0.14 -2.39 -15.34
CA ILE A 105 -1.34 -2.20 -14.52
C ILE A 105 -2.59 -2.60 -15.29
N TRP A 106 -2.71 -2.22 -16.56
CA TRP A 106 -3.87 -2.57 -17.38
C TRP A 106 -3.99 -4.06 -17.65
N GLU A 107 -2.88 -4.78 -17.71
CA GLU A 107 -2.88 -6.24 -17.86
C GLU A 107 -3.24 -6.97 -16.56
N ASN A 108 -2.77 -6.47 -15.42
CA ASN A 108 -2.75 -7.21 -14.15
C ASN A 108 -3.79 -6.71 -13.13
N TYR A 109 -4.42 -5.53 -13.34
CA TYR A 109 -5.44 -4.97 -12.47
C TYR A 109 -6.75 -4.78 -13.23
N ASN A 110 -7.74 -5.63 -12.94
CA ASN A 110 -8.96 -5.74 -13.75
C ASN A 110 -9.97 -4.62 -13.51
N HIS A 111 -9.93 -3.99 -12.35
CA HIS A 111 -10.90 -2.98 -11.92
C HIS A 111 -10.41 -1.54 -12.10
N ASN A 112 -9.18 -1.37 -12.57
CA ASN A 112 -8.55 -0.08 -12.85
C ASN A 112 -8.34 0.13 -14.35
N LYS A 113 -9.38 0.56 -15.05
CA LYS A 113 -9.33 0.84 -16.48
C LYS A 113 -9.55 2.34 -16.75
N GLY A 114 -8.88 2.88 -17.77
CA GLY A 114 -9.05 4.27 -18.18
C GLY A 114 -8.04 5.24 -17.59
N LYS A 115 -8.49 6.32 -16.94
CA LYS A 115 -7.60 7.27 -16.25
C LYS A 115 -7.12 6.66 -14.94
N LEU A 116 -5.88 6.16 -14.92
CA LEU A 116 -5.30 5.56 -13.73
C LEU A 116 -4.84 6.64 -12.76
N ASN A 117 -5.33 6.53 -11.52
CA ASN A 117 -4.71 7.19 -10.38
C ASN A 117 -4.18 6.09 -9.44
N LEU A 118 -2.97 6.24 -8.96
CA LEU A 118 -2.27 5.19 -8.23
C LEU A 118 -3.03 4.72 -6.99
N TYR A 119 -3.73 5.60 -6.27
CA TYR A 119 -4.48 5.18 -5.08
C TYR A 119 -5.54 4.12 -5.37
N SER A 120 -6.17 4.18 -6.56
CA SER A 120 -7.19 3.18 -6.92
C SER A 120 -6.57 1.83 -7.27
N VAL A 121 -5.36 1.82 -7.79
CA VAL A 121 -4.59 0.59 -8.03
C VAL A 121 -4.14 -0.02 -6.72
N PHE A 122 -3.68 0.80 -5.75
CA PHE A 122 -3.37 0.33 -4.40
C PHE A 122 -4.59 -0.25 -3.67
N LEU A 123 -5.79 0.31 -3.88
CA LEU A 123 -7.03 -0.28 -3.37
C LEU A 123 -7.25 -1.69 -3.93
N GLU A 124 -7.15 -1.85 -5.26
CA GLU A 124 -7.29 -3.16 -5.89
C GLU A 124 -6.23 -4.14 -5.42
N LEU A 125 -4.95 -3.76 -5.40
CA LEU A 125 -3.86 -4.58 -4.87
C LEU A 125 -4.18 -5.09 -3.47
N SER A 126 -4.53 -4.18 -2.57
CA SER A 126 -4.77 -4.50 -1.17
C SER A 126 -5.94 -5.47 -0.99
N LEU A 127 -7.04 -5.23 -1.69
CA LEU A 127 -8.25 -6.04 -1.58
C LEU A 127 -8.15 -7.40 -2.27
N SER A 128 -7.42 -7.48 -3.40
CA SER A 128 -7.39 -8.69 -4.22
C SER A 128 -6.20 -9.60 -3.95
N LYS A 129 -5.08 -9.04 -3.44
CA LYS A 129 -3.83 -9.79 -3.31
C LYS A 129 -3.24 -9.79 -1.91
N LEU A 130 -3.38 -8.69 -1.13
CA LEU A 130 -2.67 -8.56 0.12
C LEU A 130 -3.46 -9.03 1.34
N LEU A 131 -4.75 -8.75 1.40
CA LEU A 131 -5.59 -9.11 2.53
C LEU A 131 -5.97 -10.58 2.53
N ARG A 132 -5.85 -11.21 3.69
CA ARG A 132 -6.46 -12.51 3.92
C ARG A 132 -7.99 -12.42 4.03
N ASN A 133 -8.66 -13.55 3.99
CA ASN A 133 -10.10 -13.62 4.26
C ASN A 133 -10.42 -13.01 5.63
N ASN A 134 -11.46 -12.18 5.69
CA ASN A 134 -11.86 -11.40 6.86
C ASN A 134 -10.84 -10.34 7.33
N GLY A 135 -9.82 -10.04 6.54
CA GLY A 135 -8.89 -8.95 6.80
C GLY A 135 -9.56 -7.58 6.75
N ARG A 136 -8.87 -6.55 7.19
CA ARG A 136 -9.36 -5.16 7.25
C ARG A 136 -8.50 -4.23 6.41
N LEU A 137 -9.15 -3.35 5.64
CA LEU A 137 -8.49 -2.29 4.90
C LEU A 137 -8.86 -0.92 5.49
N GLY A 138 -7.87 -0.09 5.73
CA GLY A 138 -8.06 1.30 6.11
C GLY A 138 -7.24 2.23 5.23
N PHE A 139 -7.89 2.94 4.29
CA PHE A 139 -7.25 3.87 3.38
C PHE A 139 -7.85 5.26 3.46
N ILE A 140 -7.00 6.27 3.30
CA ILE A 140 -7.41 7.64 2.99
C ILE A 140 -7.35 7.81 1.48
N THR A 141 -8.45 8.28 0.88
CA THR A 141 -8.56 8.49 -0.56
C THR A 141 -9.24 9.82 -0.88
N PRO A 142 -9.01 10.42 -2.04
CA PRO A 142 -9.74 11.60 -2.46
C PRO A 142 -11.25 11.36 -2.55
N GLU A 143 -12.06 12.36 -2.23
CA GLU A 143 -13.53 12.30 -2.32
C GLU A 143 -14.02 11.99 -3.75
N THR A 144 -13.24 12.37 -4.76
CA THR A 144 -13.51 12.05 -6.17
C THR A 144 -13.67 10.56 -6.42
N PHE A 145 -13.08 9.69 -5.58
CA PHE A 145 -13.30 8.25 -5.65
C PHE A 145 -14.77 7.86 -5.57
N ILE A 146 -15.54 8.56 -4.74
CA ILE A 146 -16.97 8.26 -4.55
C ILE A 146 -17.82 8.80 -5.70
N ARG A 147 -17.46 9.95 -6.25
CA ARG A 147 -18.34 10.73 -7.16
C ARG A 147 -18.09 10.47 -8.63
N THR A 148 -16.84 10.25 -9.07
CA THR A 148 -16.52 10.18 -10.50
C THR A 148 -16.84 8.84 -11.15
N SER A 149 -17.30 8.86 -12.39
CA SER A 149 -17.58 7.66 -13.18
C SER A 149 -16.34 6.81 -13.46
N THR A 150 -15.15 7.43 -13.49
CA THR A 150 -13.86 6.75 -13.69
C THR A 150 -13.67 5.57 -12.75
N TYR A 151 -14.11 5.69 -11.51
CA TYR A 151 -13.92 4.64 -10.48
C TYR A 151 -15.14 3.72 -10.32
N GLN A 152 -16.10 3.75 -11.25
CA GLN A 152 -17.33 2.95 -11.14
C GLN A 152 -17.04 1.44 -11.08
N VAL A 153 -16.07 0.96 -11.84
CA VAL A 153 -15.74 -0.48 -11.91
C VAL A 153 -15.19 -0.97 -10.59
N ILE A 154 -14.20 -0.27 -10.04
CA ILE A 154 -13.62 -0.66 -8.75
C ILE A 154 -14.61 -0.45 -7.58
N ARG A 155 -15.46 0.58 -7.61
CA ARG A 155 -16.52 0.73 -6.60
C ARG A 155 -17.50 -0.44 -6.63
N LYS A 156 -17.95 -0.88 -7.81
CA LYS A 156 -18.80 -2.07 -7.94
C LYS A 156 -18.13 -3.32 -7.42
N TYR A 157 -16.84 -3.49 -7.71
CA TYR A 157 -16.06 -4.60 -7.18
C TYR A 157 -16.05 -4.59 -5.65
N ILE A 158 -15.79 -3.44 -5.04
CA ILE A 158 -15.79 -3.29 -3.57
C ILE A 158 -17.17 -3.62 -2.98
N ILE A 159 -18.23 -2.99 -3.48
CA ILE A 159 -19.59 -3.16 -2.92
C ILE A 159 -20.09 -4.62 -3.06
N ASN A 160 -19.72 -5.30 -4.14
CA ASN A 160 -20.18 -6.66 -4.38
C ASN A 160 -19.41 -7.74 -3.63
N ASN A 161 -18.18 -7.46 -3.21
CA ASN A 161 -17.29 -8.47 -2.64
C ASN A 161 -16.84 -8.19 -1.19
N PHE A 162 -17.04 -6.97 -0.69
CA PHE A 162 -16.55 -6.57 0.63
C PHE A 162 -17.62 -5.82 1.44
N ASN A 163 -17.53 -5.94 2.76
CA ASN A 163 -18.36 -5.17 3.67
C ASN A 163 -17.69 -3.83 4.00
N ILE A 164 -18.34 -2.72 3.67
CA ILE A 164 -17.90 -1.38 4.06
C ILE A 164 -18.30 -1.17 5.53
N VAL A 165 -17.31 -1.21 6.41
CA VAL A 165 -17.54 -1.06 7.86
C VAL A 165 -17.73 0.40 8.24
N ASN A 166 -16.95 1.29 7.63
CA ASN A 166 -17.00 2.73 7.87
C ASN A 166 -16.58 3.50 6.62
N LEU A 167 -17.31 4.57 6.33
CA LEU A 167 -16.97 5.55 5.30
C LEU A 167 -17.13 6.94 5.88
N GLN A 168 -16.01 7.62 6.11
CA GLN A 168 -16.01 8.96 6.67
C GLN A 168 -15.55 9.98 5.62
N ILE A 169 -16.36 11.00 5.40
CA ILE A 169 -16.02 12.13 4.54
C ILE A 169 -15.50 13.26 5.41
N PHE A 170 -14.28 13.68 5.13
CA PHE A 170 -13.65 14.82 5.79
C PHE A 170 -13.84 16.07 4.93
N GLY A 171 -14.02 17.22 5.57
CA GLY A 171 -13.99 18.50 4.86
C GLY A 171 -12.57 18.88 4.40
N MET A 172 -12.45 19.99 3.67
CA MET A 172 -11.25 20.43 2.92
C MET A 172 -9.94 20.66 3.72
N LYS A 173 -9.86 20.32 4.99
CA LYS A 173 -8.67 20.56 5.84
C LYS A 173 -8.23 19.33 6.62
N VAL A 174 -8.16 18.17 5.96
CA VAL A 174 -7.66 16.96 6.63
C VAL A 174 -6.15 17.00 6.82
N PHE A 175 -5.45 17.59 5.88
CA PHE A 175 -4.01 17.80 5.95
C PHE A 175 -3.71 19.30 5.90
N GLU A 176 -3.01 19.81 6.90
CA GLU A 176 -2.48 21.17 6.86
C GLU A 176 -1.47 21.27 5.70
N ASN A 177 -1.66 22.25 4.79
CA ASN A 177 -0.77 22.54 3.66
C ASN A 177 -0.76 21.55 2.49
N VAL A 178 -1.74 20.67 2.32
CA VAL A 178 -1.87 19.87 1.09
C VAL A 178 -3.06 20.38 0.29
N ILE A 179 -2.78 20.94 -0.89
CA ILE A 179 -3.79 21.19 -1.92
C ILE A 179 -3.93 19.87 -2.70
N ALA A 180 -5.04 19.17 -2.49
CA ALA A 180 -5.40 18.03 -3.31
C ALA A 180 -5.97 18.60 -4.63
N GLU A 181 -5.17 18.53 -5.72
CA GLU A 181 -5.62 18.83 -7.07
C GLU A 181 -6.57 17.75 -7.62
#